data_74973fcb4ba1530b77a9ac45aecab6c5
#
_entry.id   74973fcb4ba1530b77a9ac45aecab6c5
#
_cell.length_a   1.000
_cell.length_b   1.000
_cell.length_c   1.000
_cell.angle_alpha   90.00
_cell.angle_beta   90.00
_cell.angle_gamma   90.00
#
_symmetry.space_group_name_H-M   'P 1'
#
loop_
_entity.id
_entity.type
_entity.pdbx_description
1 polymer ?
#
loop_
_entity_poly.entity_id
_entity_poly.type
_entity_poly.pdbx_seq_one_letter_code
_entity_poly.pdbx_strand_id
1 'polypeptide(L)'
;HPDHIDINMQKGTFGDILEHDKPIFVQNEDDAQALKASGFQDVRILKNDGVKFADITLYKTPALHGTIKPSSDACGVVFKAEQEKVLYVAGDTIWFDGVRKTLANYQPEVIMLNACAAELRAYGRLIMNDEDVDCVHQTLPEAKLYLTHFDNVAHASITRSQMLGALVRRGVDNYVIPEDGETVIY
;
A
#
# COMPACT_ATOMS: atom_id res chain seq x y z
N HIS A 1 -7.87 -6.69 -4.83
CA HIS A 1 -7.92 -6.66 -6.31
C HIS A 1 -6.98 -7.74 -6.87
N PRO A 2 -7.16 -8.17 -8.15
CA PRO A 2 -6.40 -9.28 -8.75
C PRO A 2 -4.92 -8.99 -9.01
N ASP A 3 -4.50 -7.77 -8.92
CA ASP A 3 -3.10 -7.31 -8.99
C ASP A 3 -2.38 -7.38 -7.63
N HIS A 4 -3.08 -7.70 -6.54
CA HIS A 4 -2.52 -7.89 -5.21
C HIS A 4 -2.66 -9.33 -4.69
N ILE A 5 -3.68 -10.06 -5.13
CA ILE A 5 -3.91 -11.46 -4.74
C ILE A 5 -4.56 -12.19 -5.91
N ASP A 6 -4.13 -13.41 -6.18
CA ASP A 6 -4.74 -14.22 -7.23
C ASP A 6 -6.19 -14.56 -6.90
N ILE A 7 -7.04 -14.49 -7.94
CA ILE A 7 -8.48 -14.77 -7.86
C ILE A 7 -8.82 -15.91 -8.80
N ASN A 8 -9.29 -17.01 -8.25
CA ASN A 8 -9.79 -18.13 -9.03
C ASN A 8 -11.28 -17.96 -9.29
N MET A 9 -11.61 -17.35 -10.44
CA MET A 9 -13.01 -17.08 -10.83
C MET A 9 -13.87 -18.34 -10.99
N GLN A 10 -13.26 -19.49 -11.29
CA GLN A 10 -14.01 -20.76 -11.46
C GLN A 10 -14.41 -21.37 -10.11
N LYS A 11 -13.53 -21.28 -9.13
CA LYS A 11 -13.77 -21.79 -7.77
C LYS A 11 -14.39 -20.75 -6.85
N GLY A 12 -14.28 -19.47 -7.18
CA GLY A 12 -14.64 -18.37 -6.28
C GLY A 12 -13.71 -18.25 -5.07
N THR A 13 -12.42 -18.63 -5.24
CA THR A 13 -11.41 -18.60 -4.18
C THR A 13 -10.35 -17.53 -4.44
N PHE A 14 -9.65 -17.14 -3.37
CA PHE A 14 -8.58 -16.15 -3.38
C PHE A 14 -7.30 -16.76 -2.81
N GLY A 15 -6.16 -16.39 -3.38
CA GLY A 15 -4.86 -16.77 -2.86
C GLY A 15 -4.54 -18.27 -3.03
N ASP A 16 -5.02 -18.91 -4.08
CA ASP A 16 -4.79 -20.36 -4.34
C ASP A 16 -3.28 -20.70 -4.41
N ILE A 17 -2.42 -19.73 -4.76
CA ILE A 17 -0.96 -19.91 -4.85
C ILE A 17 -0.22 -19.64 -3.53
N LEU A 18 -0.90 -19.14 -2.51
CA LEU A 18 -0.30 -18.79 -1.22
C LEU A 18 -0.32 -19.99 -0.26
N GLU A 19 0.54 -19.94 0.75
CA GLU A 19 0.55 -20.92 1.84
C GLU A 19 -0.60 -20.64 2.83
N HIS A 20 -1.62 -21.50 2.86
CA HIS A 20 -2.83 -21.27 3.64
C HIS A 20 -2.67 -21.53 5.16
N ASP A 21 -1.56 -22.10 5.60
CA ASP A 21 -1.20 -22.29 7.01
C ASP A 21 -0.48 -21.08 7.63
N LYS A 22 -0.11 -20.10 6.82
CA LYS A 22 0.49 -18.85 7.29
C LYS A 22 -0.56 -17.84 7.73
N PRO A 23 -0.25 -17.00 8.74
CA PRO A 23 -1.15 -15.91 9.11
C PRO A 23 -1.31 -14.91 7.98
N ILE A 24 -2.56 -14.55 7.68
CA ILE A 24 -2.90 -13.50 6.73
C ILE A 24 -3.71 -12.41 7.44
N PHE A 25 -3.39 -11.16 7.16
CA PHE A 25 -4.05 -10.01 7.74
C PHE A 25 -4.95 -9.34 6.71
N VAL A 26 -6.18 -9.05 7.11
CA VAL A 26 -7.22 -8.46 6.25
C VAL A 26 -7.81 -7.21 6.90
N GLN A 27 -8.49 -6.39 6.12
CA GLN A 27 -8.99 -5.11 6.56
C GLN A 27 -10.35 -5.14 7.26
N ASN A 28 -11.20 -6.15 7.00
CA ASN A 28 -12.57 -6.24 7.49
C ASN A 28 -13.06 -7.70 7.62
N GLU A 29 -14.28 -7.88 8.13
CA GLU A 29 -14.87 -9.20 8.34
C GLU A 29 -15.27 -9.90 7.03
N ASP A 30 -15.70 -9.15 6.01
CA ASP A 30 -16.11 -9.73 4.73
C ASP A 30 -14.90 -10.36 4.02
N ASP A 31 -13.76 -9.67 4.02
CA ASP A 31 -12.48 -10.22 3.52
C ASP A 31 -12.03 -11.42 4.34
N ALA A 32 -12.21 -11.38 5.68
CA ALA A 32 -11.87 -12.50 6.54
C ALA A 32 -12.71 -13.74 6.21
N GLN A 33 -13.99 -13.58 5.97
CA GLN A 33 -14.87 -14.70 5.57
C GLN A 33 -14.50 -15.26 4.20
N ALA A 34 -14.20 -14.39 3.22
CA ALA A 34 -13.79 -14.80 1.88
C ALA A 34 -12.49 -15.63 1.91
N LEU A 35 -11.48 -15.21 2.68
CA LEU A 35 -10.22 -15.95 2.79
C LEU A 35 -10.37 -17.25 3.60
N LYS A 36 -11.16 -17.27 4.67
CA LYS A 36 -11.49 -18.52 5.38
C LYS A 36 -12.21 -19.53 4.45
N ALA A 37 -13.15 -19.04 3.64
CA ALA A 37 -13.81 -19.87 2.63
C ALA A 37 -12.85 -20.38 1.54
N SER A 38 -11.76 -19.65 1.27
CA SER A 38 -10.68 -20.05 0.38
C SER A 38 -9.68 -21.04 1.01
N GLY A 39 -9.82 -21.35 2.30
CA GLY A 39 -9.02 -22.36 2.99
C GLY A 39 -7.90 -21.83 3.89
N PHE A 40 -7.77 -20.51 4.07
CA PHE A 40 -6.79 -19.94 5.01
C PHE A 40 -7.16 -20.28 6.46
N GLN A 41 -6.17 -20.76 7.23
CA GLN A 41 -6.38 -21.29 8.60
C GLN A 41 -6.26 -20.20 9.68
N ASP A 42 -5.39 -19.21 9.48
CA ASP A 42 -5.12 -18.12 10.43
C ASP A 42 -5.38 -16.75 9.77
N VAL A 43 -6.64 -16.34 9.74
CA VAL A 43 -7.06 -15.05 9.18
C VAL A 43 -7.33 -14.07 10.32
N ARG A 44 -6.58 -12.95 10.32
CA ARG A 44 -6.62 -11.91 11.35
C ARG A 44 -7.05 -10.58 10.79
N ILE A 45 -7.91 -9.85 11.51
CA ILE A 45 -8.41 -8.55 11.08
C ILE A 45 -7.51 -7.45 11.64
N LEU A 46 -7.01 -6.59 10.77
CA LEU A 46 -6.28 -5.37 11.14
C LEU A 46 -7.19 -4.41 11.90
N LYS A 47 -6.63 -3.74 12.91
CA LYS A 47 -7.33 -2.76 13.75
C LYS A 47 -6.57 -1.44 13.79
N ASN A 48 -7.31 -0.35 13.98
CA ASN A 48 -6.72 0.99 14.10
C ASN A 48 -5.90 1.16 15.40
N ASP A 49 -6.28 0.45 16.45
CA ASP A 49 -5.59 0.42 17.75
C ASP A 49 -4.44 -0.60 17.82
N GLY A 50 -4.22 -1.33 16.73
CA GLY A 50 -3.12 -2.25 16.53
C GLY A 50 -3.44 -3.71 16.79
N VAL A 51 -2.74 -4.58 16.05
CA VAL A 51 -2.74 -6.04 16.21
C VAL A 51 -1.31 -6.51 16.36
N LYS A 52 -1.01 -7.25 17.43
CA LYS A 52 0.32 -7.84 17.63
C LYS A 52 0.52 -9.09 16.80
N PHE A 53 1.69 -9.20 16.20
CA PHE A 53 2.20 -10.40 15.55
C PHE A 53 3.68 -10.55 15.88
N ALA A 54 4.01 -11.55 16.69
CA ALA A 54 5.32 -11.70 17.31
C ALA A 54 5.72 -10.41 18.07
N ASP A 55 6.84 -9.81 17.75
CA ASP A 55 7.36 -8.57 18.30
C ASP A 55 6.92 -7.30 17.54
N ILE A 56 6.15 -7.47 16.46
CA ILE A 56 5.66 -6.36 15.63
C ILE A 56 4.21 -6.02 16.00
N THR A 57 3.86 -4.74 15.99
CA THR A 57 2.48 -4.27 16.04
C THR A 57 2.09 -3.65 14.70
N LEU A 58 1.00 -4.15 14.13
CA LEU A 58 0.42 -3.68 12.87
C LEU A 58 -0.76 -2.76 13.16
N TYR A 59 -0.75 -1.54 12.63
CA TYR A 59 -1.84 -0.58 12.76
C TYR A 59 -2.51 -0.36 11.41
N LYS A 60 -3.81 -0.63 11.31
CA LYS A 60 -4.61 -0.29 10.13
C LYS A 60 -4.71 1.23 9.98
N THR A 61 -4.48 1.72 8.77
CA THR A 61 -4.59 3.14 8.45
C THR A 61 -5.60 3.38 7.33
N PRO A 62 -6.24 4.56 7.27
CA PRO A 62 -7.20 4.86 6.22
C PRO A 62 -6.51 4.95 4.86
N ALA A 63 -7.21 4.52 3.81
CA ALA A 63 -6.85 4.74 2.42
C ALA A 63 -8.06 5.25 1.64
N LEU A 64 -7.82 5.94 0.54
CA LEU A 64 -8.84 6.43 -0.38
C LEU A 64 -8.46 6.04 -1.81
N HIS A 65 -9.14 5.00 -2.32
CA HIS A 65 -8.84 4.38 -3.61
C HIS A 65 -9.83 4.86 -4.67
N GLY A 66 -9.64 6.12 -5.11
CA GLY A 66 -10.45 6.79 -6.12
C GLY A 66 -10.71 8.27 -5.83
N THR A 67 -10.50 9.14 -6.82
CA THR A 67 -10.68 10.60 -6.70
C THR A 67 -12.13 11.05 -6.91
N ILE A 68 -12.93 10.32 -7.71
CA ILE A 68 -14.36 10.63 -7.95
C ILE A 68 -15.22 9.96 -6.90
N LYS A 69 -14.97 8.69 -6.66
CA LYS A 69 -15.57 7.86 -5.60
C LYS A 69 -14.66 6.70 -5.28
N PRO A 70 -14.72 6.12 -4.07
CA PRO A 70 -13.98 4.90 -3.78
C PRO A 70 -14.37 3.76 -4.74
N SER A 71 -13.37 3.03 -5.24
CA SER A 71 -13.60 1.83 -6.08
C SER A 71 -13.90 0.60 -5.23
N SER A 72 -13.32 0.54 -4.05
CA SER A 72 -13.48 -0.50 -3.03
C SER A 72 -13.02 0.04 -1.67
N ASP A 73 -13.23 -0.73 -0.62
CA ASP A 73 -12.54 -0.54 0.64
C ASP A 73 -11.03 -0.76 0.42
N ALA A 74 -10.23 0.07 1.05
CA ALA A 74 -8.78 -0.01 1.02
C ALA A 74 -8.20 0.41 2.36
N CYS A 75 -7.02 -0.07 2.69
CA CYS A 75 -6.28 0.37 3.88
C CYS A 75 -4.78 0.31 3.63
N GLY A 76 -4.06 1.14 4.36
CA GLY A 76 -2.62 0.99 4.56
C GLY A 76 -2.33 0.33 5.90
N VAL A 77 -1.05 0.05 6.15
CA VAL A 77 -0.58 -0.56 7.40
C VAL A 77 0.69 0.14 7.89
N VAL A 78 0.72 0.50 9.17
CA VAL A 78 1.95 0.90 9.85
C VAL A 78 2.47 -0.28 10.67
N PHE A 79 3.75 -0.58 10.51
CA PHE A 79 4.47 -1.61 11.25
C PHE A 79 5.40 -0.95 12.26
N LYS A 80 5.29 -1.37 13.53
CA LYS A 80 6.17 -0.94 14.62
C LYS A 80 6.73 -2.14 15.36
N ALA A 81 8.06 -2.14 15.54
CA ALA A 81 8.76 -3.04 16.44
C ALA A 81 9.77 -2.26 17.28
N GLU A 82 10.17 -2.82 18.42
CA GLU A 82 11.17 -2.20 19.27
C GLU A 82 12.53 -2.18 18.57
N GLN A 83 13.21 -1.03 18.61
CA GLN A 83 14.53 -0.79 17.99
C GLN A 83 14.56 -0.89 16.44
N GLU A 84 13.40 -0.98 15.78
CA GLU A 84 13.28 -0.99 14.32
C GLU A 84 12.66 0.32 13.81
N LYS A 85 12.99 0.68 12.57
CA LYS A 85 12.38 1.81 11.90
C LYS A 85 10.87 1.60 11.72
N VAL A 86 10.10 2.64 11.94
CA VAL A 86 8.67 2.62 11.68
C VAL A 86 8.44 2.59 10.17
N LEU A 87 7.81 1.51 9.68
CA LEU A 87 7.45 1.34 8.28
C LEU A 87 5.96 1.65 8.08
N TYR A 88 5.65 2.49 7.11
CA TYR A 88 4.30 2.69 6.61
C TYR A 88 4.17 2.17 5.17
N VAL A 89 3.29 1.21 4.96
CA VAL A 89 2.86 0.72 3.63
C VAL A 89 1.50 1.33 3.35
N ALA A 90 1.45 2.31 2.44
CA ALA A 90 0.24 3.07 2.17
C ALA A 90 -0.85 2.26 1.44
N GLY A 91 -0.43 1.23 0.67
CA GLY A 91 -1.33 0.48 -0.20
C GLY A 91 -1.86 1.33 -1.36
N ASP A 92 -3.00 0.92 -1.90
CA ASP A 92 -3.67 1.65 -2.98
C ASP A 92 -4.47 2.82 -2.40
N THR A 93 -3.91 3.99 -2.51
CA THR A 93 -4.51 5.24 -2.03
C THR A 93 -4.02 6.42 -2.85
N ILE A 94 -4.82 7.48 -2.92
CA ILE A 94 -4.37 8.82 -3.32
C ILE A 94 -3.89 9.58 -2.08
N TRP A 95 -3.24 10.73 -2.27
CA TRP A 95 -2.99 11.68 -1.19
C TRP A 95 -4.31 12.29 -0.69
N PHE A 96 -4.56 12.25 0.62
CA PHE A 96 -5.70 12.85 1.28
C PHE A 96 -5.43 13.06 2.78
N ASP A 97 -6.35 13.67 3.49
CA ASP A 97 -6.19 14.00 4.92
C ASP A 97 -5.90 12.77 5.82
N GLY A 98 -6.40 11.59 5.43
CA GLY A 98 -6.11 10.34 6.15
C GLY A 98 -4.63 9.95 6.09
N VAL A 99 -3.98 10.05 4.94
CA VAL A 99 -2.54 9.82 4.79
C VAL A 99 -1.76 10.87 5.58
N ARG A 100 -2.10 12.15 5.44
CA ARG A 100 -1.45 13.24 6.20
C ARG A 100 -1.50 13.01 7.71
N LYS A 101 -2.66 12.60 8.24
CA LYS A 101 -2.82 12.25 9.67
C LYS A 101 -2.00 11.03 10.06
N THR A 102 -1.92 10.02 9.21
CA THR A 102 -1.08 8.84 9.44
C THR A 102 0.39 9.24 9.59
N LEU A 103 0.91 10.06 8.67
CA LEU A 103 2.28 10.56 8.77
C LEU A 103 2.52 11.36 10.06
N ALA A 104 1.58 12.24 10.42
CA ALA A 104 1.68 13.04 11.64
C ALA A 104 1.68 12.19 12.93
N ASN A 105 0.85 11.15 12.98
CA ASN A 105 0.66 10.34 14.18
C ASN A 105 1.76 9.28 14.38
N TYR A 106 2.26 8.70 13.29
CA TYR A 106 3.18 7.57 13.37
C TYR A 106 4.62 7.96 13.07
N GLN A 107 4.87 9.09 12.39
CA GLN A 107 6.20 9.58 12.02
C GLN A 107 7.07 8.46 11.41
N PRO A 108 6.61 7.78 10.32
CA PRO A 108 7.34 6.66 9.76
C PRO A 108 8.66 7.14 9.15
N GLU A 109 9.72 6.38 9.40
CA GLU A 109 11.06 6.63 8.84
C GLU A 109 11.19 6.03 7.43
N VAL A 110 10.33 5.07 7.11
CA VAL A 110 10.25 4.38 5.81
C VAL A 110 8.81 4.37 5.35
N ILE A 111 8.56 4.80 4.11
CA ILE A 111 7.23 4.88 3.53
C ILE A 111 7.23 4.17 2.18
N MET A 112 6.41 3.14 2.04
CA MET A 112 6.16 2.46 0.76
C MET A 112 4.87 2.99 0.14
N LEU A 113 4.97 3.50 -1.09
CA LEU A 113 3.87 4.10 -1.84
C LEU A 113 3.66 3.34 -3.16
N ASN A 114 2.42 2.95 -3.44
CA ASN A 114 2.00 2.59 -4.77
C ASN A 114 1.78 3.89 -5.55
N ALA A 115 2.52 4.11 -6.66
CA ALA A 115 2.63 5.44 -7.25
C ALA A 115 2.56 5.46 -8.79
N CYS A 116 1.90 4.48 -9.42
CA CYS A 116 1.75 4.41 -10.88
C CYS A 116 0.65 5.32 -11.46
N ALA A 117 0.03 6.16 -10.64
CA ALA A 117 -1.07 7.05 -11.04
C ALA A 117 -2.24 6.32 -11.73
N ALA A 118 -2.49 5.05 -11.37
CA ALA A 118 -3.55 4.24 -11.96
C ALA A 118 -4.88 4.97 -11.93
N GLU A 119 -5.62 4.91 -13.05
CA GLU A 119 -6.88 5.63 -13.22
C GLU A 119 -7.92 4.76 -13.93
N LEU A 120 -9.16 4.82 -13.43
CA LEU A 120 -10.33 4.23 -14.08
C LEU A 120 -11.42 5.29 -14.25
N ARG A 121 -12.00 5.34 -15.46
CA ARG A 121 -13.00 6.37 -15.82
C ARG A 121 -14.14 6.55 -14.80
N ALA A 122 -14.59 5.45 -14.17
CA ALA A 122 -15.71 5.49 -13.23
C ALA A 122 -15.33 5.99 -11.83
N TYR A 123 -14.05 5.90 -11.46
CA TYR A 123 -13.54 6.15 -10.11
C TYR A 123 -12.54 7.32 -10.05
N GLY A 124 -12.04 7.75 -11.21
CA GLY A 124 -10.93 8.69 -11.32
C GLY A 124 -9.59 8.03 -11.00
N ARG A 125 -8.63 8.82 -10.56
CA ARG A 125 -7.31 8.32 -10.17
C ARG A 125 -7.43 7.51 -8.87
N LEU A 126 -6.85 6.32 -8.89
CA LEU A 126 -6.97 5.31 -7.83
C LEU A 126 -5.78 5.33 -6.87
N ILE A 127 -4.60 5.64 -7.38
CA ILE A 127 -3.30 5.50 -6.73
C ILE A 127 -2.53 6.82 -6.86
N MET A 128 -1.55 7.05 -6.00
CA MET A 128 -0.74 8.27 -6.00
C MET A 128 -0.05 8.52 -7.36
N ASN A 129 0.04 9.79 -7.72
CA ASN A 129 0.87 10.31 -8.80
C ASN A 129 2.10 11.03 -8.23
N ASP A 130 2.89 11.68 -9.09
CA ASP A 130 4.07 12.46 -8.71
C ASP A 130 3.75 13.65 -7.79
N GLU A 131 2.58 14.27 -7.92
CA GLU A 131 2.13 15.36 -7.03
C GLU A 131 1.84 14.85 -5.62
N ASP A 132 1.19 13.68 -5.53
CA ASP A 132 0.89 13.05 -4.25
C ASP A 132 2.18 12.60 -3.54
N VAL A 133 3.15 12.05 -4.28
CA VAL A 133 4.47 11.68 -3.75
C VAL A 133 5.21 12.90 -3.22
N ASP A 134 5.17 14.02 -3.94
CA ASP A 134 5.73 15.30 -3.49
C ASP A 134 5.05 15.79 -2.20
N CYS A 135 3.72 15.69 -2.09
CA CYS A 135 3.01 16.01 -0.85
C CYS A 135 3.47 15.15 0.35
N VAL A 136 3.71 13.86 0.14
CA VAL A 136 4.26 12.97 1.17
C VAL A 136 5.66 13.44 1.57
N HIS A 137 6.54 13.67 0.60
CA HIS A 137 7.90 14.14 0.83
C HIS A 137 7.93 15.47 1.59
N GLN A 138 7.14 16.47 1.18
CA GLN A 138 7.06 17.77 1.87
C GLN A 138 6.51 17.66 3.30
N THR A 139 5.63 16.68 3.55
CA THR A 139 5.06 16.45 4.90
C THR A 139 6.08 15.80 5.83
N LEU A 140 6.93 14.92 5.33
CA LEU A 140 7.91 14.16 6.12
C LEU A 140 9.21 13.97 5.31
N PRO A 141 10.01 15.04 5.11
CA PRO A 141 11.15 15.03 4.18
C PRO A 141 12.29 14.08 4.59
N GLU A 142 12.41 13.78 5.88
CA GLU A 142 13.45 12.86 6.38
C GLU A 142 13.10 11.38 6.14
N ALA A 143 11.83 11.05 5.84
CA ALA A 143 11.43 9.69 5.58
C ALA A 143 11.96 9.19 4.24
N LYS A 144 12.44 7.94 4.21
CA LYS A 144 12.83 7.25 2.97
C LYS A 144 11.60 6.75 2.23
N LEU A 145 11.41 7.22 1.00
CA LEU A 145 10.29 6.79 0.16
C LEU A 145 10.69 5.61 -0.73
N TYR A 146 9.86 4.57 -0.75
CA TYR A 146 9.93 3.44 -1.67
C TYR A 146 8.70 3.50 -2.57
N LEU A 147 8.93 3.68 -3.88
CA LEU A 147 7.86 3.80 -4.85
C LEU A 147 7.75 2.52 -5.66
N THR A 148 6.56 1.94 -5.67
CA THR A 148 6.27 0.64 -6.28
C THR A 148 5.02 0.71 -7.15
N HIS A 149 4.58 -0.45 -7.66
CA HIS A 149 3.34 -0.62 -8.41
C HIS A 149 3.40 -0.01 -9.81
N PHE A 150 4.54 -0.17 -10.52
CA PHE A 150 4.75 0.34 -11.87
C PHE A 150 4.75 -0.77 -12.92
N ASP A 151 4.75 -0.38 -14.19
CA ASP A 151 5.10 -1.10 -15.42
C ASP A 151 4.34 -2.41 -15.68
N ASN A 152 4.13 -3.27 -14.68
CA ASN A 152 3.42 -4.55 -14.82
C ASN A 152 1.93 -4.48 -14.43
N VAL A 153 1.41 -3.30 -14.13
CA VAL A 153 0.00 -3.07 -13.80
C VAL A 153 -0.73 -2.54 -15.02
N ALA A 154 -1.73 -3.28 -15.50
CA ALA A 154 -2.40 -2.99 -16.77
C ALA A 154 -3.08 -1.60 -16.86
N HIS A 155 -3.45 -1.01 -15.72
CA HIS A 155 -4.10 0.30 -15.63
C HIS A 155 -3.17 1.39 -15.08
N ALA A 156 -1.85 1.13 -15.00
CA ALA A 156 -0.86 2.15 -14.66
C ALA A 156 -0.85 3.27 -15.71
N SER A 157 -0.90 4.51 -15.27
CA SER A 157 -0.89 5.68 -16.15
C SER A 157 0.51 6.23 -16.40
N ILE A 158 1.47 5.89 -15.54
CA ILE A 158 2.88 6.30 -15.66
C ILE A 158 3.83 5.14 -15.36
N THR A 159 4.96 5.13 -16.05
CA THR A 159 6.05 4.16 -15.87
C THR A 159 7.04 4.61 -14.78
N ARG A 160 7.94 3.70 -14.33
CA ARG A 160 9.09 4.03 -13.48
C ARG A 160 9.88 5.23 -14.00
N SER A 161 10.25 5.19 -15.28
CA SER A 161 11.04 6.24 -15.92
C SER A 161 10.31 7.59 -15.93
N GLN A 162 9.01 7.59 -16.16
CA GLN A 162 8.19 8.81 -16.14
C GLN A 162 8.09 9.38 -14.72
N MET A 163 7.86 8.53 -13.70
CA MET A 163 7.87 8.94 -12.30
C MET A 163 9.23 9.53 -11.91
N LEU A 164 10.34 8.86 -12.22
CA LEU A 164 11.68 9.35 -11.95
C LEU A 164 11.88 10.77 -12.53
N GLY A 165 11.55 10.97 -13.80
CA GLY A 165 11.65 12.27 -14.43
C GLY A 165 10.75 13.34 -13.81
N ALA A 166 9.57 12.98 -13.35
CA ALA A 166 8.63 13.90 -12.68
C ALA A 166 9.16 14.34 -11.30
N LEU A 167 9.66 13.41 -10.49
CA LEU A 167 10.18 13.69 -9.15
C LEU A 167 11.45 14.56 -9.20
N VAL A 168 12.34 14.32 -10.16
CA VAL A 168 13.51 15.18 -10.39
C VAL A 168 13.08 16.61 -10.69
N ARG A 169 12.08 16.83 -11.55
CA ARG A 169 11.55 18.18 -11.84
C ARG A 169 10.90 18.87 -10.64
N ARG A 170 10.33 18.09 -9.71
CA ARG A 170 9.72 18.60 -8.47
C ARG A 170 10.74 18.85 -7.36
N GLY A 171 12.00 18.38 -7.53
CA GLY A 171 13.02 18.48 -6.49
C GLY A 171 12.79 17.52 -5.32
N VAL A 172 12.01 16.48 -5.53
CA VAL A 172 11.85 15.40 -4.54
C VAL A 172 13.15 14.62 -4.49
N ASP A 173 13.65 14.39 -3.32
CA ASP A 173 14.83 13.56 -3.03
C ASP A 173 14.47 12.46 -2.00
N ASN A 174 15.46 11.74 -1.49
CA ASN A 174 15.30 10.70 -0.48
C ASN A 174 14.29 9.59 -0.86
N TYR A 175 14.25 9.19 -2.14
CA TYR A 175 13.42 8.09 -2.63
C TYR A 175 14.23 7.00 -3.34
N VAL A 176 13.60 5.85 -3.52
CA VAL A 176 14.06 4.74 -4.37
C VAL A 176 12.87 4.23 -5.19
N ILE A 177 13.09 3.92 -6.45
CA ILE A 177 12.16 3.20 -7.31
C ILE A 177 12.86 1.89 -7.70
N PRO A 178 12.71 0.81 -6.91
CA PRO A 178 13.44 -0.43 -7.15
C PRO A 178 13.00 -1.12 -8.44
N GLU A 179 13.92 -1.83 -9.07
CA GLU A 179 13.60 -2.76 -10.14
C GLU A 179 12.87 -4.01 -9.62
N ASP A 180 12.17 -4.72 -10.50
CA ASP A 180 11.47 -5.94 -10.12
C ASP A 180 12.46 -7.00 -9.62
N GLY A 181 12.26 -7.50 -8.41
CA GLY A 181 13.15 -8.45 -7.75
C GLY A 181 14.39 -7.82 -7.08
N GLU A 182 14.56 -6.52 -7.16
CA GLU A 182 15.65 -5.83 -6.47
C GLU A 182 15.42 -5.83 -4.95
N THR A 183 16.48 -6.15 -4.21
CA THR A 183 16.50 -6.01 -2.74
C THR A 183 17.21 -4.73 -2.37
N VAL A 184 16.53 -3.86 -1.65
CA VAL A 184 17.10 -2.60 -1.14
C VAL A 184 17.26 -2.69 0.37
N ILE A 185 18.47 -2.34 0.86
CA ILE A 185 18.81 -2.30 2.29
C ILE A 185 19.01 -0.83 2.69
N TYR A 186 18.51 -0.44 3.90
CA TYR A 186 18.59 0.93 4.43
C TYR A 186 18.77 0.97 5.94
#